data_af756f2ebb559bc729b14e937d253928
#
_entry.id   af756f2ebb559bc729b14e937d253928
#
_cell.length_a   1.000
_cell.length_b   1.000
_cell.length_c   1.000
_cell.angle_alpha   90.00
_cell.angle_beta   90.00
_cell.angle_gamma   90.00
#
_symmetry.space_group_name_H-M   'P 1'
#
loop_
_entity.id
_entity.type
_entity.pdbx_description
1 polymer ?
#
loop_
_entity_poly.entity_id
_entity_poly.type
_entity_poly.pdbx_seq_one_letter_code
_entity_poly.pdbx_strand_id
1 'polypeptide(L)'
;MGNKAFFYLISICIATTLAAQTKEKQWMLGQFERPVNAQPVLQSDSTSYFVDPMTQKKAHWESMATFNPAAMVKGDSIYVLYRAEEKLGEKEIGGHRSRIGMAISADGSHFTKRSEPIFYPNNDDQKENEWPGGVEDPRIVQTEDGLYVLTYTQWNRKVPKLAVATSKDLMHWDKHGPVFKNHRNGLYLERETKSGAIVTELKNGKLVAAKINGSYWMYYGVPHIWLAHSTDLLHWTPLETHEDKLAPVLSPRPGYFDSWLVEAG
;
A
#
# COMPACT_ATOMS: atom_id res chain seq x y z
N MET A 1 -57.02 -5.52 -35.40
CA MET A 1 -56.36 -6.30 -34.32
C MET A 1 -54.83 -6.25 -34.51
N GLY A 2 -54.20 -5.08 -34.49
CA GLY A 2 -52.79 -4.97 -34.85
C GLY A 2 -51.91 -4.08 -33.98
N ASN A 3 -52.45 -3.44 -32.91
CA ASN A 3 -51.68 -2.43 -32.17
C ASN A 3 -51.32 -2.77 -30.74
N LYS A 4 -51.73 -3.92 -30.21
CA LYS A 4 -51.40 -4.26 -28.79
C LYS A 4 -50.11 -5.08 -28.62
N ALA A 5 -49.68 -5.80 -29.64
CA ALA A 5 -48.45 -6.60 -29.58
C ALA A 5 -47.16 -5.75 -29.67
N PHE A 6 -47.21 -4.64 -30.38
CA PHE A 6 -46.03 -3.75 -30.57
C PHE A 6 -45.63 -2.98 -29.27
N PHE A 7 -46.63 -2.61 -28.47
CA PHE A 7 -46.38 -1.90 -27.21
C PHE A 7 -45.76 -2.81 -26.11
N TYR A 8 -46.09 -4.11 -26.12
CA TYR A 8 -45.52 -5.06 -25.15
C TYR A 8 -44.05 -5.38 -25.44
N LEU A 9 -43.67 -5.45 -26.72
CA LEU A 9 -42.26 -5.70 -27.09
C LEU A 9 -41.33 -4.51 -26.72
N ILE A 10 -41.81 -3.27 -26.89
CA ILE A 10 -41.05 -2.08 -26.51
C ILE A 10 -40.90 -1.96 -25.00
N SER A 11 -41.92 -2.29 -24.23
CA SER A 11 -41.85 -2.29 -22.76
C SER A 11 -40.88 -3.34 -22.20
N ILE A 12 -40.81 -4.52 -22.81
CA ILE A 12 -39.90 -5.60 -22.40
C ILE A 12 -38.44 -5.22 -22.72
N CYS A 13 -38.18 -4.61 -23.88
CA CYS A 13 -36.83 -4.15 -24.24
C CYS A 13 -36.32 -3.00 -23.33
N ILE A 14 -37.20 -2.08 -22.92
CA ILE A 14 -36.83 -0.97 -22.05
C ILE A 14 -36.57 -1.48 -20.61
N ALA A 15 -37.37 -2.44 -20.15
CA ALA A 15 -37.14 -3.04 -18.80
C ALA A 15 -35.86 -3.87 -18.71
N THR A 16 -35.49 -4.58 -19.81
CA THR A 16 -34.23 -5.34 -19.83
C THR A 16 -32.98 -4.45 -19.92
N THR A 17 -33.06 -3.34 -20.64
CA THR A 17 -31.95 -2.37 -20.71
C THR A 17 -31.77 -1.60 -19.40
N LEU A 18 -32.84 -1.24 -18.70
CA LEU A 18 -32.72 -0.64 -17.36
C LEU A 18 -32.17 -1.64 -16.31
N ALA A 19 -32.58 -2.91 -16.37
CA ALA A 19 -32.06 -3.93 -15.46
C ALA A 19 -30.59 -4.28 -15.72
N ALA A 20 -30.14 -4.22 -16.97
CA ALA A 20 -28.76 -4.41 -17.32
C ALA A 20 -27.87 -3.22 -16.84
N GLN A 21 -28.33 -1.99 -17.00
CA GLN A 21 -27.62 -0.79 -16.53
C GLN A 21 -27.51 -0.72 -15.00
N THR A 22 -28.49 -1.23 -14.25
CA THR A 22 -28.43 -1.28 -12.79
C THR A 22 -27.53 -2.39 -12.28
N LYS A 23 -27.36 -3.51 -12.98
CA LYS A 23 -26.44 -4.58 -12.63
C LYS A 23 -24.97 -4.26 -12.89
N GLU A 24 -24.66 -3.53 -13.95
CA GLU A 24 -23.27 -3.13 -14.26
C GLU A 24 -22.67 -2.17 -13.25
N LYS A 25 -23.47 -1.40 -12.53
CA LYS A 25 -22.98 -0.42 -11.52
C LYS A 25 -22.82 -1.00 -10.11
N GLN A 26 -23.20 -2.24 -9.85
CA GLN A 26 -23.24 -2.81 -8.50
C GLN A 26 -21.86 -3.10 -7.91
N TRP A 27 -20.81 -3.18 -8.71
CA TRP A 27 -19.42 -3.36 -8.29
C TRP A 27 -18.64 -2.05 -8.17
N MET A 28 -19.17 -0.96 -8.72
CA MET A 28 -18.51 0.34 -8.66
C MET A 28 -18.76 0.98 -7.30
N LEU A 29 -17.69 1.36 -6.63
CA LEU A 29 -17.78 2.32 -5.54
C LEU A 29 -18.43 3.60 -6.08
N GLY A 30 -19.28 4.21 -5.31
CA GLY A 30 -19.93 5.46 -5.70
C GLY A 30 -18.92 6.56 -6.04
N GLN A 31 -19.43 7.69 -6.49
CA GLN A 31 -18.60 8.86 -6.72
C GLN A 31 -18.00 9.32 -5.38
N PHE A 32 -16.66 9.50 -5.35
CA PHE A 32 -16.00 10.07 -4.20
C PHE A 32 -16.13 11.59 -4.21
N GLU A 33 -16.60 12.16 -3.13
CA GLU A 33 -16.71 13.59 -2.96
C GLU A 33 -15.84 14.05 -1.78
N ARG A 34 -15.14 15.16 -1.98
CA ARG A 34 -14.42 15.79 -0.87
C ARG A 34 -15.44 16.55 -0.02
N PRO A 35 -15.51 16.31 1.30
CA PRO A 35 -16.37 17.09 2.18
C PRO A 35 -16.09 18.60 2.05
N VAL A 36 -17.14 19.42 2.14
CA VAL A 36 -17.01 20.89 2.10
C VAL A 36 -16.10 21.33 3.27
N ASN A 37 -15.12 22.18 2.98
CA ASN A 37 -14.12 22.65 3.94
C ASN A 37 -13.20 21.56 4.52
N ALA A 38 -13.08 20.42 3.87
CA ALA A 38 -12.16 19.38 4.30
C ALA A 38 -10.72 19.89 4.36
N GLN A 39 -10.10 19.73 5.52
CA GLN A 39 -8.68 19.98 5.73
C GLN A 39 -7.92 18.63 5.73
N PRO A 40 -6.61 18.64 5.48
CA PRO A 40 -5.81 17.44 5.66
C PRO A 40 -5.97 16.90 7.09
N VAL A 41 -6.36 15.62 7.22
CA VAL A 41 -6.59 14.99 8.53
C VAL A 41 -5.30 14.67 9.28
N LEU A 42 -4.18 14.55 8.53
CA LEU A 42 -2.84 14.35 9.08
C LEU A 42 -1.89 15.37 8.44
N GLN A 43 -1.10 16.04 9.27
CA GLN A 43 -0.13 17.05 8.85
C GLN A 43 1.22 16.79 9.52
N SER A 44 2.30 17.28 8.90
CA SER A 44 3.63 17.30 9.51
C SER A 44 3.63 18.08 10.81
N ASP A 45 4.51 17.69 11.73
CA ASP A 45 4.67 18.32 13.03
C ASP A 45 6.16 18.45 13.37
N SER A 46 6.64 19.68 13.39
CA SER A 46 8.04 19.97 13.73
C SER A 46 8.35 19.91 15.23
N THR A 47 7.33 19.75 16.07
CA THR A 47 7.49 19.70 17.54
C THR A 47 7.62 18.26 18.03
N SER A 48 7.07 17.30 17.32
CA SER A 48 7.20 15.89 17.67
C SER A 48 8.64 15.40 17.48
N TYR A 49 9.11 14.54 18.39
CA TYR A 49 10.43 13.93 18.29
C TYR A 49 10.44 12.55 18.96
N PHE A 50 11.43 11.74 18.57
CA PHE A 50 11.79 10.53 19.28
C PHE A 50 13.33 10.40 19.34
N VAL A 51 13.85 9.51 20.15
CA VAL A 51 15.28 9.19 20.18
C VAL A 51 15.56 8.14 19.10
N ASP A 52 16.17 8.58 18.01
CA ASP A 52 16.50 7.73 16.87
C ASP A 52 17.56 6.68 17.26
N PRO A 53 17.26 5.37 17.15
CA PRO A 53 18.19 4.32 17.58
C PRO A 53 19.45 4.25 16.72
N MET A 54 19.43 4.81 15.49
CA MET A 54 20.60 4.82 14.61
C MET A 54 21.60 5.91 14.96
N THR A 55 21.11 7.05 15.44
CA THR A 55 21.96 8.23 15.76
C THR A 55 22.11 8.48 17.25
N GLN A 56 21.28 7.88 18.09
CA GLN A 56 21.17 8.13 19.54
C GLN A 56 20.84 9.61 19.85
N LYS A 57 20.21 10.32 18.91
CA LYS A 57 19.85 11.73 19.02
C LYS A 57 18.35 11.92 18.85
N LYS A 58 17.84 13.05 19.35
CA LYS A 58 16.48 13.49 19.05
C LYS A 58 16.34 13.73 17.54
N ALA A 59 15.36 13.10 16.94
CA ALA A 59 14.97 13.28 15.54
C ALA A 59 13.54 13.83 15.49
N HIS A 60 13.34 14.94 14.80
CA HIS A 60 12.02 15.51 14.52
C HIS A 60 11.42 14.80 13.31
N TRP A 61 11.01 13.58 13.52
CA TRP A 61 10.81 12.53 12.52
C TRP A 61 9.68 12.78 11.50
N GLU A 62 8.72 13.67 11.79
CA GLU A 62 7.63 14.07 10.88
C GLU A 62 7.63 15.58 10.57
N SER A 63 8.79 16.23 10.67
CA SER A 63 8.91 17.68 10.55
C SER A 63 8.81 18.22 9.12
N MET A 64 8.98 17.38 8.11
CA MET A 64 8.96 17.78 6.69
C MET A 64 7.59 17.54 6.05
N ALA A 65 7.14 16.29 6.05
CA ALA A 65 5.93 15.87 5.33
C ALA A 65 5.32 14.61 5.92
N THR A 66 4.02 14.41 5.67
CA THR A 66 3.27 13.18 5.93
C THR A 66 2.45 12.82 4.70
N PHE A 67 2.56 11.60 4.19
CA PHE A 67 1.92 11.16 2.94
C PHE A 67 1.92 9.63 2.79
N ASN A 68 1.46 9.12 1.65
CA ASN A 68 1.40 7.70 1.28
C ASN A 68 0.88 6.79 2.40
N PRO A 69 -0.36 6.99 2.87
CA PRO A 69 -0.90 6.23 3.97
C PRO A 69 -1.40 4.84 3.55
N ALA A 70 -1.36 3.91 4.50
CA ALA A 70 -2.18 2.70 4.49
C ALA A 70 -3.22 2.80 5.59
N ALA A 71 -4.42 2.27 5.35
CA ALA A 71 -5.50 2.31 6.33
C ALA A 71 -6.09 0.92 6.57
N MET A 72 -6.54 0.69 7.79
CA MET A 72 -7.24 -0.53 8.15
C MET A 72 -8.24 -0.28 9.30
N VAL A 73 -9.19 -1.18 9.44
CA VAL A 73 -10.15 -1.18 10.55
C VAL A 73 -9.76 -2.28 11.55
N LYS A 74 -9.70 -1.91 12.83
CA LYS A 74 -9.50 -2.85 13.95
C LYS A 74 -10.49 -2.51 15.07
N GLY A 75 -11.42 -3.41 15.36
CA GLY A 75 -12.56 -3.09 16.23
C GLY A 75 -13.40 -1.94 15.63
N ASP A 76 -13.74 -0.96 16.44
CA ASP A 76 -14.51 0.21 16.05
C ASP A 76 -13.64 1.41 15.66
N SER A 77 -12.37 1.17 15.32
CA SER A 77 -11.43 2.24 15.03
C SER A 77 -10.74 2.05 13.68
N ILE A 78 -10.45 3.17 13.04
CA ILE A 78 -9.65 3.26 11.82
C ILE A 78 -8.21 3.57 12.21
N TYR A 79 -7.29 2.76 11.76
CA TYR A 79 -5.84 2.93 11.94
C TYR A 79 -5.25 3.37 10.61
N VAL A 80 -4.49 4.44 10.62
CA VAL A 80 -3.76 4.94 9.45
C VAL A 80 -2.27 4.91 9.75
N LEU A 81 -1.54 4.11 8.98
CA LEU A 81 -0.09 4.08 8.97
C LEU A 81 0.38 5.01 7.85
N TYR A 82 1.21 5.99 8.15
CA TYR A 82 1.60 7.00 7.16
C TYR A 82 3.12 7.17 7.12
N ARG A 83 3.65 7.39 5.92
CA ARG A 83 5.03 7.82 5.75
C ARG A 83 5.18 9.22 6.29
N ALA A 84 6.21 9.43 7.08
CA ALA A 84 6.62 10.73 7.59
C ALA A 84 8.09 10.98 7.30
N GLU A 85 8.44 12.20 6.97
CA GLU A 85 9.81 12.60 6.64
C GLU A 85 10.37 13.63 7.60
N GLU A 86 11.64 13.40 7.99
CA GLU A 86 12.45 14.30 8.75
C GLU A 86 13.11 15.34 7.83
N LYS A 87 13.05 16.62 8.20
CA LYS A 87 13.73 17.68 7.47
C LYS A 87 15.23 17.68 7.78
N LEU A 88 16.02 17.13 6.90
CA LEU A 88 17.48 17.06 7.02
C LEU A 88 18.25 18.22 6.34
N GLY A 89 17.55 19.18 5.75
CA GLY A 89 18.14 20.27 4.99
C GLY A 89 18.55 19.91 3.56
N GLU A 90 18.33 18.66 3.15
CA GLU A 90 18.59 18.20 1.78
C GLU A 90 17.46 18.65 0.85
N LYS A 91 17.78 18.93 -0.40
CA LYS A 91 16.81 19.42 -1.40
C LYS A 91 16.40 18.36 -2.41
N GLU A 92 17.11 17.23 -2.44
CA GLU A 92 16.89 16.18 -3.43
C GLU A 92 15.77 15.22 -3.00
N ILE A 93 15.00 14.74 -3.98
CA ILE A 93 14.02 13.69 -3.77
C ILE A 93 14.75 12.43 -3.25
N GLY A 94 14.23 11.83 -2.18
CA GLY A 94 14.84 10.67 -1.52
C GLY A 94 16.02 11.02 -0.59
N GLY A 95 16.38 12.31 -0.46
CA GLY A 95 17.41 12.77 0.47
C GLY A 95 16.96 12.80 1.94
N HIS A 96 15.65 12.87 2.18
CA HIS A 96 15.08 12.87 3.54
C HIS A 96 15.10 11.48 4.16
N ARG A 97 14.87 11.42 5.46
CA ARG A 97 14.76 10.15 6.18
C ARG A 97 13.31 9.86 6.50
N SER A 98 12.84 8.72 6.05
CA SER A 98 11.44 8.29 6.18
C SER A 98 11.26 7.32 7.34
N ARG A 99 10.12 7.45 8.03
CA ARG A 99 9.62 6.54 9.07
C ARG A 99 8.12 6.38 8.92
N ILE A 100 7.54 5.39 9.57
CA ILE A 100 6.10 5.18 9.54
C ILE A 100 5.50 5.56 10.89
N GLY A 101 4.62 6.54 10.85
CA GLY A 101 3.77 6.95 11.96
C GLY A 101 2.45 6.22 11.98
N MET A 102 1.69 6.38 13.05
CA MET A 102 0.33 5.86 13.17
C MET A 102 -0.60 6.89 13.77
N ALA A 103 -1.80 6.98 13.19
CA ALA A 103 -2.91 7.77 13.73
C ALA A 103 -4.16 6.89 13.82
N ILE A 104 -5.03 7.20 14.78
CA ILE A 104 -6.22 6.42 15.09
C ILE A 104 -7.43 7.36 15.09
N SER A 105 -8.54 6.90 14.53
CA SER A 105 -9.81 7.60 14.49
C SER A 105 -10.97 6.65 14.79
N ALA A 106 -12.01 7.15 15.47
CA ALA A 106 -13.26 6.45 15.65
C ALA A 106 -14.33 6.83 14.61
N ASP A 107 -14.13 7.95 13.88
CA ASP A 107 -15.15 8.53 12.97
C ASP A 107 -14.64 8.75 11.53
N GLY A 108 -13.34 8.52 11.27
CA GLY A 108 -12.71 8.74 9.97
C GLY A 108 -12.43 10.22 9.64
N SER A 109 -12.76 11.14 10.52
CA SER A 109 -12.60 12.58 10.32
C SER A 109 -11.60 13.21 11.29
N HIS A 110 -11.57 12.73 12.53
CA HIS A 110 -10.68 13.20 13.59
C HIS A 110 -9.67 12.11 13.94
N PHE A 111 -8.40 12.40 13.71
CA PHE A 111 -7.31 11.47 13.94
C PHE A 111 -6.40 11.92 15.08
N THR A 112 -6.09 11.02 15.98
CA THR A 112 -5.08 11.21 17.02
C THR A 112 -3.79 10.51 16.58
N LYS A 113 -2.73 11.29 16.37
CA LYS A 113 -1.40 10.78 16.04
C LYS A 113 -0.70 10.24 17.28
N ARG A 114 0.13 9.22 17.08
CA ARG A 114 1.13 8.85 18.07
C ARG A 114 2.29 9.83 18.05
N SER A 115 2.89 10.06 19.22
CA SER A 115 4.03 10.99 19.37
C SER A 115 5.33 10.44 18.76
N GLU A 116 5.45 9.12 18.62
CA GLU A 116 6.63 8.45 18.11
C GLU A 116 6.28 7.55 16.94
N PRO A 117 7.19 7.33 15.97
CA PRO A 117 6.97 6.42 14.87
C PRO A 117 6.82 4.98 15.39
N ILE A 118 6.03 4.18 14.67
CA ILE A 118 5.81 2.76 15.00
C ILE A 118 6.74 1.83 14.23
N PHE A 119 7.36 2.33 13.15
CA PHE A 119 8.22 1.53 12.29
C PHE A 119 9.30 2.42 11.68
N TYR A 120 10.56 2.05 11.87
CA TYR A 120 11.73 2.87 11.53
C TYR A 120 12.99 2.00 11.38
N PRO A 121 14.06 2.52 10.74
CA PRO A 121 15.36 1.85 10.73
C PRO A 121 15.90 1.62 12.14
N ASN A 122 16.40 0.43 12.38
CA ASN A 122 16.98 0.07 13.67
C ASN A 122 18.33 -0.63 13.47
N ASN A 123 19.05 -0.88 14.55
CA ASN A 123 20.29 -1.67 14.53
C ASN A 123 19.94 -3.17 14.52
N ASP A 124 19.26 -3.58 13.45
CA ASP A 124 18.81 -4.94 13.18
C ASP A 124 19.38 -5.44 11.84
N ASP A 125 19.01 -6.64 11.42
CA ASP A 125 19.47 -7.28 10.18
C ASP A 125 19.07 -6.53 8.91
N GLN A 126 18.14 -5.56 8.99
CA GLN A 126 17.68 -4.76 7.85
C GLN A 126 18.38 -3.40 7.73
N LYS A 127 19.30 -3.08 8.67
CA LYS A 127 20.02 -1.82 8.72
C LYS A 127 20.61 -1.39 7.37
N GLU A 128 21.31 -2.28 6.69
CA GLU A 128 22.00 -1.99 5.43
C GLU A 128 21.03 -1.69 4.27
N ASN A 129 19.80 -2.17 4.36
CA ASN A 129 18.76 -1.91 3.38
C ASN A 129 17.95 -0.63 3.68
N GLU A 130 17.92 -0.18 4.93
CA GLU A 130 17.05 0.92 5.40
C GLU A 130 17.79 2.21 5.71
N TRP A 131 19.10 2.13 6.06
CA TRP A 131 19.86 3.31 6.46
C TRP A 131 20.76 3.83 5.32
N PRO A 132 20.83 5.18 5.11
CA PRO A 132 20.26 6.26 5.93
C PRO A 132 18.91 6.82 5.42
N GLY A 133 18.27 6.24 4.42
CA GLY A 133 17.07 6.78 3.79
C GLY A 133 15.78 6.50 4.56
N GLY A 134 15.62 5.31 5.12
CA GLY A 134 14.49 4.99 5.97
C GLY A 134 13.59 3.88 5.46
N VAL A 135 12.35 3.90 5.92
CA VAL A 135 11.27 2.97 5.57
C VAL A 135 10.10 3.79 5.01
N GLU A 136 9.54 3.35 3.87
CA GLU A 136 8.65 4.17 3.06
C GLU A 136 7.38 3.43 2.64
N ASP A 137 6.35 4.18 2.30
CA ASP A 137 5.19 3.78 1.52
C ASP A 137 4.52 2.49 2.03
N PRO A 138 3.98 2.49 3.27
CA PRO A 138 3.37 1.31 3.86
C PRO A 138 2.12 0.87 3.08
N ARG A 139 1.93 -0.47 2.96
CA ARG A 139 0.68 -1.11 2.58
C ARG A 139 0.40 -2.21 3.60
N ILE A 140 -0.82 -2.34 4.04
CA ILE A 140 -1.15 -3.28 5.13
C ILE A 140 -2.33 -4.17 4.76
N VAL A 141 -2.21 -5.45 5.10
CA VAL A 141 -3.29 -6.41 5.07
C VAL A 141 -3.32 -7.20 6.38
N GLN A 142 -4.43 -7.86 6.65
CA GLN A 142 -4.55 -8.80 7.77
C GLN A 142 -4.76 -10.21 7.21
N THR A 143 -4.21 -11.22 7.89
CA THR A 143 -4.54 -12.62 7.62
C THR A 143 -5.85 -13.01 8.34
N GLU A 144 -6.45 -14.13 7.98
CA GLU A 144 -7.68 -14.61 8.65
C GLU A 144 -7.49 -14.88 10.15
N ASP A 145 -6.31 -15.34 10.54
CA ASP A 145 -5.93 -15.60 11.93
C ASP A 145 -5.46 -14.35 12.69
N GLY A 146 -5.51 -13.17 12.04
CA GLY A 146 -5.31 -11.89 12.69
C GLY A 146 -3.89 -11.34 12.68
N LEU A 147 -2.95 -11.97 11.97
CA LEU A 147 -1.61 -11.42 11.77
C LEU A 147 -1.67 -10.24 10.79
N TYR A 148 -1.02 -9.12 11.13
CA TYR A 148 -0.84 -7.99 10.24
C TYR A 148 0.40 -8.18 9.38
N VAL A 149 0.28 -7.95 8.09
CA VAL A 149 1.37 -8.01 7.11
C VAL A 149 1.53 -6.64 6.49
N LEU A 150 2.68 -6.05 6.70
CA LEU A 150 3.08 -4.76 6.15
C LEU A 150 4.05 -4.99 5.00
N THR A 151 3.71 -4.51 3.82
CA THR A 151 4.68 -4.31 2.75
C THR A 151 5.13 -2.87 2.78
N TYR A 152 6.42 -2.63 2.59
CA TYR A 152 7.02 -1.31 2.66
C TYR A 152 8.26 -1.23 1.77
N THR A 153 8.75 -0.03 1.52
CA THR A 153 9.99 0.18 0.78
C THR A 153 11.13 0.44 1.76
N GLN A 154 12.16 -0.38 1.71
CA GLN A 154 13.47 -0.12 2.34
C GLN A 154 14.26 0.82 1.44
N TRP A 155 14.76 1.93 2.00
CA TRP A 155 15.52 2.92 1.26
C TRP A 155 16.86 3.22 1.92
N ASN A 156 17.94 2.79 1.29
CA ASN A 156 19.31 3.03 1.75
C ASN A 156 20.03 4.13 0.92
N ARG A 157 19.26 4.93 0.17
CA ARG A 157 19.76 5.95 -0.78
C ARG A 157 20.52 5.38 -1.96
N LYS A 158 20.37 4.09 -2.25
CA LYS A 158 20.98 3.43 -3.43
C LYS A 158 19.94 2.70 -4.25
N VAL A 159 19.29 1.68 -3.65
CA VAL A 159 18.31 0.85 -4.31
C VAL A 159 17.09 0.70 -3.42
N PRO A 160 15.90 1.17 -3.85
CA PRO A 160 14.67 0.92 -3.11
C PRO A 160 14.28 -0.57 -3.24
N LYS A 161 14.01 -1.22 -2.12
CA LYS A 161 13.67 -2.65 -2.05
C LYS A 161 12.31 -2.84 -1.40
N LEU A 162 11.41 -3.50 -2.10
CA LEU A 162 10.15 -3.93 -1.52
C LEU A 162 10.41 -5.00 -0.46
N ALA A 163 9.95 -4.76 0.74
CA ALA A 163 10.16 -5.61 1.89
C ALA A 163 8.86 -5.91 2.63
N VAL A 164 8.91 -6.88 3.53
CA VAL A 164 7.77 -7.30 4.34
C VAL A 164 8.12 -7.33 5.81
N ALA A 165 7.17 -6.93 6.65
CA ALA A 165 7.19 -7.08 8.10
C ALA A 165 5.84 -7.60 8.60
N THR A 166 5.84 -8.22 9.78
CA THR A 166 4.62 -8.73 10.41
C THR A 166 4.45 -8.21 11.82
N SER A 167 3.20 -8.11 12.27
CA SER A 167 2.85 -7.68 13.63
C SER A 167 1.57 -8.36 14.10
N LYS A 168 1.46 -8.57 15.41
CA LYS A 168 0.23 -9.05 16.06
C LYS A 168 -0.60 -7.91 16.66
N ASP A 169 -0.01 -6.74 16.82
CA ASP A 169 -0.62 -5.62 17.57
C ASP A 169 -0.59 -4.27 16.85
N LEU A 170 0.11 -4.15 15.71
CA LEU A 170 0.41 -2.93 14.94
C LEU A 170 1.50 -2.05 15.57
N MET A 171 2.07 -2.46 16.69
CA MET A 171 3.04 -1.68 17.45
C MET A 171 4.45 -2.26 17.40
N HIS A 172 4.53 -3.59 17.48
CA HIS A 172 5.78 -4.33 17.43
C HIS A 172 5.85 -5.11 16.13
N TRP A 173 6.92 -4.92 15.38
CA TRP A 173 7.08 -5.43 14.04
C TRP A 173 8.31 -6.31 13.89
N ASP A 174 8.11 -7.50 13.35
CA ASP A 174 9.18 -8.40 12.94
C ASP A 174 9.48 -8.13 11.46
N LYS A 175 10.67 -7.63 11.16
CA LYS A 175 11.13 -7.34 9.80
C LYS A 175 11.69 -8.59 9.15
N HIS A 176 11.17 -8.94 7.99
CA HIS A 176 11.59 -10.13 7.23
C HIS A 176 12.52 -9.78 6.05
N GLY A 177 12.67 -8.49 5.71
CA GLY A 177 13.53 -8.00 4.65
C GLY A 177 12.92 -8.10 3.25
N PRO A 178 13.75 -7.99 2.19
CA PRO A 178 13.29 -7.94 0.81
C PRO A 178 12.47 -9.17 0.40
N VAL A 179 11.32 -8.94 -0.23
CA VAL A 179 10.35 -10.00 -0.57
C VAL A 179 10.90 -11.03 -1.57
N PHE A 180 11.84 -10.63 -2.44
CA PHE A 180 12.44 -11.49 -3.46
C PHE A 180 13.82 -12.06 -3.08
N LYS A 181 14.23 -11.94 -1.81
CA LYS A 181 15.58 -12.36 -1.37
C LYS A 181 15.91 -13.82 -1.65
N ASN A 182 14.90 -14.69 -1.63
CA ASN A 182 15.08 -16.14 -1.86
C ASN A 182 14.85 -16.54 -3.32
N HIS A 183 14.31 -15.64 -4.16
CA HIS A 183 14.05 -15.96 -5.56
C HIS A 183 15.36 -16.01 -6.36
N ARG A 184 15.67 -17.16 -6.97
CA ARG A 184 16.88 -17.38 -7.80
C ARG A 184 18.16 -16.82 -7.15
N ASN A 185 18.38 -17.15 -5.88
CA ASN A 185 19.54 -16.66 -5.11
C ASN A 185 19.67 -15.13 -5.06
N GLY A 186 18.54 -14.42 -5.00
CA GLY A 186 18.55 -12.97 -4.88
C GLY A 186 18.71 -12.21 -6.19
N LEU A 187 18.34 -12.78 -7.32
CA LEU A 187 18.45 -12.17 -8.67
C LEU A 187 17.89 -10.74 -8.74
N TYR A 188 16.85 -10.43 -7.94
CA TYR A 188 16.19 -9.12 -7.95
C TYR A 188 16.57 -8.22 -6.77
N LEU A 189 17.56 -8.59 -5.94
CA LEU A 189 17.95 -7.78 -4.78
C LEU A 189 18.56 -6.42 -5.14
N GLU A 190 19.24 -6.34 -6.27
CA GLU A 190 19.84 -5.09 -6.73
C GLU A 190 18.99 -4.38 -7.79
N ARG A 191 17.74 -4.80 -7.96
CA ARG A 191 16.76 -4.10 -8.79
C ARG A 191 15.84 -3.24 -7.92
N GLU A 192 15.50 -2.08 -8.45
CA GLU A 192 14.47 -1.24 -7.86
C GLU A 192 13.14 -1.99 -7.81
N THR A 193 12.61 -2.14 -6.59
CA THR A 193 11.29 -2.74 -6.33
C THR A 193 10.61 -1.96 -5.21
N LYS A 194 9.32 -1.68 -5.36
CA LYS A 194 8.52 -0.99 -4.33
C LYS A 194 7.03 -1.20 -4.56
N SER A 195 6.20 -0.58 -3.71
CA SER A 195 4.75 -0.48 -3.88
C SER A 195 4.08 -1.84 -4.03
N GLY A 196 4.12 -2.65 -2.97
CA GLY A 196 3.52 -3.99 -2.95
C GLY A 196 2.09 -3.96 -2.41
N ALA A 197 1.09 -4.20 -3.25
CA ALA A 197 -0.32 -4.30 -2.87
C ALA A 197 -0.79 -5.76 -2.90
N ILE A 198 -0.94 -6.37 -1.73
CA ILE A 198 -1.41 -7.75 -1.59
C ILE A 198 -2.91 -7.79 -1.88
N VAL A 199 -3.34 -8.75 -2.70
CA VAL A 199 -4.75 -8.95 -3.04
C VAL A 199 -5.54 -9.37 -1.80
N THR A 200 -6.66 -8.70 -1.58
CA THR A 200 -7.55 -8.94 -0.43
C THR A 200 -8.94 -9.38 -0.87
N GLU A 201 -9.65 -10.02 0.05
CA GLU A 201 -11.08 -10.29 -0.05
C GLU A 201 -11.80 -9.78 1.20
N LEU A 202 -13.08 -9.44 1.05
CA LEU A 202 -13.94 -9.09 2.18
C LEU A 202 -14.51 -10.37 2.81
N LYS A 203 -14.06 -10.68 4.03
CA LYS A 203 -14.50 -11.87 4.77
C LYS A 203 -14.97 -11.46 6.17
N ASN A 204 -16.23 -11.74 6.48
CA ASN A 204 -16.84 -11.38 7.77
C ASN A 204 -16.64 -9.89 8.14
N GLY A 205 -16.79 -8.99 7.16
CA GLY A 205 -16.66 -7.55 7.36
C GLY A 205 -15.20 -7.04 7.47
N LYS A 206 -14.19 -7.90 7.24
CA LYS A 206 -12.77 -7.53 7.27
C LYS A 206 -12.11 -7.78 5.91
N LEU A 207 -11.24 -6.89 5.49
CA LEU A 207 -10.35 -7.12 4.36
C LEU A 207 -9.19 -8.00 4.82
N VAL A 208 -9.11 -9.22 4.29
CA VAL A 208 -8.06 -10.18 4.60
C VAL A 208 -7.28 -10.56 3.34
N ALA A 209 -6.02 -10.95 3.49
CA ALA A 209 -5.22 -11.43 2.38
C ALA A 209 -5.88 -12.65 1.73
N ALA A 210 -6.13 -12.57 0.42
CA ALA A 210 -6.86 -13.60 -0.33
C ALA A 210 -5.93 -14.66 -0.92
N LYS A 211 -6.32 -15.94 -0.80
CA LYS A 211 -5.71 -17.04 -1.55
C LYS A 211 -6.49 -17.34 -2.82
N ILE A 212 -5.83 -17.23 -3.97
CA ILE A 212 -6.39 -17.61 -5.26
C ILE A 212 -5.57 -18.79 -5.79
N ASN A 213 -6.23 -19.93 -6.01
CA ASN A 213 -5.59 -21.19 -6.41
C ASN A 213 -4.43 -21.62 -5.47
N GLY A 214 -4.64 -21.42 -4.15
CA GLY A 214 -3.69 -21.84 -3.12
C GLY A 214 -2.54 -20.87 -2.83
N SER A 215 -2.42 -19.76 -3.57
CA SER A 215 -1.38 -18.75 -3.39
C SER A 215 -1.96 -17.38 -3.07
N TYR A 216 -1.25 -16.60 -2.28
CA TYR A 216 -1.45 -15.16 -2.17
C TYR A 216 -0.85 -14.46 -3.39
N TRP A 217 -1.44 -13.33 -3.79
CA TRP A 217 -1.01 -12.55 -4.94
C TRP A 217 -0.75 -11.11 -4.54
N MET A 218 0.25 -10.49 -5.17
CA MET A 218 0.64 -9.11 -4.92
C MET A 218 0.94 -8.42 -6.24
N TYR A 219 0.28 -7.28 -6.47
CA TYR A 219 0.71 -6.32 -7.48
C TYR A 219 1.83 -5.48 -6.89
N TYR A 220 2.89 -5.22 -7.66
CA TYR A 220 4.00 -4.41 -7.17
C TYR A 220 4.64 -3.61 -8.30
N GLY A 221 5.35 -2.55 -7.92
CA GLY A 221 6.28 -1.83 -8.77
C GLY A 221 5.79 -0.54 -9.39
N VAL A 222 6.75 0.11 -10.02
CA VAL A 222 6.72 1.35 -10.80
C VAL A 222 7.95 1.32 -11.75
N PRO A 223 7.93 1.83 -12.97
CA PRO A 223 6.84 2.48 -13.70
C PRO A 223 5.83 1.51 -14.33
N HIS A 224 6.05 0.23 -14.21
CA HIS A 224 5.12 -0.82 -14.58
C HIS A 224 4.58 -1.50 -13.32
N ILE A 225 3.42 -2.11 -13.42
CA ILE A 225 2.90 -3.01 -12.40
C ILE A 225 3.21 -4.44 -12.81
N TRP A 226 3.87 -5.16 -11.93
CA TRP A 226 4.15 -6.59 -12.03
C TRP A 226 3.30 -7.37 -11.04
N LEU A 227 3.33 -8.68 -11.17
CA LEU A 227 2.60 -9.60 -10.30
C LEU A 227 3.60 -10.56 -9.64
N ALA A 228 3.36 -10.86 -8.37
CA ALA A 228 4.08 -11.87 -7.62
C ALA A 228 3.11 -12.77 -6.85
N HIS A 229 3.53 -13.98 -6.53
CA HIS A 229 2.77 -14.90 -5.70
C HIS A 229 3.60 -15.43 -4.53
N SER A 230 2.91 -15.86 -3.47
CA SER A 230 3.49 -16.41 -2.24
C SER A 230 2.58 -17.46 -1.62
N THR A 231 3.14 -18.41 -0.90
CA THR A 231 2.36 -19.36 -0.08
C THR A 231 2.28 -18.95 1.39
N ASP A 232 3.16 -18.04 1.84
CA ASP A 232 3.38 -17.68 3.25
C ASP A 232 3.33 -16.16 3.55
N LEU A 233 3.12 -15.30 2.52
CA LEU A 233 3.15 -13.83 2.61
C LEU A 233 4.52 -13.22 2.91
N LEU A 234 5.55 -14.02 3.12
CA LEU A 234 6.91 -13.57 3.47
C LEU A 234 7.88 -13.68 2.31
N HIS A 235 7.78 -14.78 1.58
CA HIS A 235 8.65 -15.10 0.45
C HIS A 235 7.84 -15.07 -0.85
N TRP A 236 8.24 -14.19 -1.76
CA TRP A 236 7.50 -13.93 -2.98
C TRP A 236 8.28 -14.36 -4.22
N THR A 237 7.55 -14.88 -5.19
CA THR A 237 8.06 -15.23 -6.51
C THR A 237 7.43 -14.30 -7.54
N PRO A 238 8.21 -13.47 -8.23
CA PRO A 238 7.67 -12.60 -9.28
C PRO A 238 7.23 -13.43 -10.50
N LEU A 239 6.23 -12.92 -11.22
CA LEU A 239 5.82 -13.51 -12.49
C LEU A 239 6.85 -13.18 -13.57
N GLU A 240 7.40 -14.20 -14.19
CA GLU A 240 8.41 -14.08 -15.24
C GLU A 240 7.89 -14.61 -16.58
N THR A 241 8.43 -14.12 -17.68
CA THR A 241 8.26 -14.68 -19.02
C THR A 241 9.10 -15.94 -19.17
N HIS A 242 8.92 -16.65 -20.30
CA HIS A 242 9.77 -17.78 -20.67
C HIS A 242 11.26 -17.41 -20.87
N GLU A 243 11.58 -16.12 -21.01
CA GLU A 243 12.95 -15.61 -21.14
C GLU A 243 13.54 -15.13 -19.80
N ASP A 244 12.95 -15.54 -18.68
CA ASP A 244 13.39 -15.13 -17.33
C ASP A 244 13.38 -13.61 -17.09
N LYS A 245 12.45 -12.91 -17.75
CA LYS A 245 12.24 -11.47 -17.57
C LYS A 245 10.94 -11.21 -16.83
N LEU A 246 10.90 -10.16 -16.02
CA LEU A 246 9.66 -9.73 -15.37
C LEU A 246 8.59 -9.43 -16.42
N ALA A 247 7.41 -10.01 -16.23
CA ALA A 247 6.25 -9.81 -17.10
C ALA A 247 5.35 -8.71 -16.52
N PRO A 248 5.32 -7.49 -17.10
CA PRO A 248 4.40 -6.46 -16.63
C PRO A 248 2.96 -6.85 -16.95
N VAL A 249 2.06 -6.66 -15.97
CA VAL A 249 0.62 -6.88 -16.13
C VAL A 249 -0.10 -5.59 -16.47
N LEU A 250 0.49 -4.43 -16.14
CA LEU A 250 0.02 -3.11 -16.54
C LEU A 250 1.23 -2.21 -16.83
N SER A 251 1.11 -1.42 -17.89
CA SER A 251 2.16 -0.49 -18.33
C SER A 251 1.60 0.89 -18.58
N PRO A 252 2.43 1.94 -18.49
CA PRO A 252 2.06 3.29 -18.90
C PRO A 252 1.48 3.33 -20.33
N ARG A 253 0.52 4.21 -20.58
CA ARG A 253 -0.14 4.36 -21.88
C ARG A 253 0.33 5.63 -22.56
N PRO A 254 1.09 5.57 -23.66
CA PRO A 254 1.55 6.75 -24.38
C PRO A 254 0.39 7.68 -24.76
N GLY A 255 0.54 8.99 -24.48
CA GLY A 255 -0.48 10.00 -24.80
C GLY A 255 -1.64 10.13 -23.81
N TYR A 256 -1.66 9.38 -22.72
CA TYR A 256 -2.66 9.47 -21.67
C TYR A 256 -2.08 10.07 -20.38
N PHE A 257 -2.93 10.32 -19.39
CA PHE A 257 -2.52 10.89 -18.09
C PHE A 257 -1.51 10.02 -17.33
N ASP A 258 -1.49 8.71 -17.58
CA ASP A 258 -0.59 7.71 -17.01
C ASP A 258 0.58 7.36 -17.96
N SER A 259 0.96 8.29 -18.86
CA SER A 259 2.01 8.04 -19.86
C SER A 259 3.43 7.88 -19.31
N TRP A 260 3.65 8.28 -18.07
CA TRP A 260 4.97 8.23 -17.44
C TRP A 260 5.17 7.01 -16.59
N LEU A 261 4.19 6.71 -15.76
CA LEU A 261 4.23 5.57 -14.85
C LEU A 261 2.82 5.13 -14.44
N VAL A 262 2.73 3.87 -14.07
CA VAL A 262 1.67 3.32 -13.24
C VAL A 262 2.33 2.72 -12.00
N GLU A 263 1.66 2.82 -10.86
CA GLU A 263 2.16 2.33 -9.57
C GLU A 263 1.10 1.47 -8.90
N ALA A 264 1.52 0.36 -8.30
CA ALA A 264 0.63 -0.47 -7.50
C ALA A 264 0.27 0.25 -6.19
N GLY A 265 -1.03 0.27 -5.86
CA GLY A 265 -1.54 1.01 -4.71
C GLY A 265 -2.65 0.31 -3.97
#